data_023ab3db94a3fd50f345aecbe3001f59
#
_entry.id   023ab3db94a3fd50f345aecbe3001f59
#
_cell.length_a   1.000
_cell.length_b   1.000
_cell.length_c   1.000
_cell.angle_alpha   90.00
_cell.angle_beta   90.00
_cell.angle_gamma   90.00
#
_symmetry.space_group_name_H-M   'P 1'
#
loop_
_entity.id
_entity.type
_entity.pdbx_description
1 polymer ?
#
loop_
_entity_poly.entity_id
_entity_poly.type
_entity_poly.pdbx_seq_one_letter_code
_entity_poly.pdbx_strand_id
1 'polypeptide(L)'
;DSLARFQPNGSMEMRENITVLSLGKEIRRGIFRTLPLSWHRQDGKIFSVDYVIKSVSRNGLPEPYSLDRTTKALTVRIGSADRTLKPGIYNYEIRYQVSNHFSRFHDWDELYWNVTGNDWSWPIGKARFQLVLPDAAGQLNADGRDARLRTIDVYTGRQGAKDHHAIILPDG
;
A
#
# COMPACT_ATOMS: atom_id res chain seq x y z
N ASP A 1 -3.13 -4.99 6.39
CA ASP A 1 -1.97 -4.39 7.08
C ASP A 1 -0.88 -4.11 6.06
N SER A 2 -0.29 -2.92 6.09
CA SER A 2 0.78 -2.54 5.17
C SER A 2 1.96 -1.95 5.94
N LEU A 3 3.16 -2.33 5.52
CA LEU A 3 4.43 -1.82 6.06
C LEU A 3 5.22 -1.20 4.92
N ALA A 4 5.59 0.06 5.07
CA ALA A 4 6.46 0.81 4.18
C ALA A 4 7.80 1.07 4.85
N ARG A 5 8.91 0.71 4.19
CA ARG A 5 10.28 1.03 4.64
C ARG A 5 10.95 1.90 3.61
N PHE A 6 11.30 3.12 4.00
CA PHE A 6 12.09 4.00 3.15
C PHE A 6 13.54 3.55 3.08
N GLN A 7 14.10 3.66 1.89
CA GLN A 7 15.50 3.39 1.62
C GLN A 7 16.26 4.71 1.39
N PRO A 8 17.54 4.78 1.73
CA PRO A 8 18.36 5.98 1.54
C PRO A 8 18.41 6.49 0.08
N ASN A 9 18.17 5.60 -0.89
CA ASN A 9 18.14 5.95 -2.31
C ASN A 9 16.81 6.58 -2.77
N GLY A 10 15.87 6.82 -1.84
CA GLY A 10 14.55 7.40 -2.12
C GLY A 10 13.52 6.40 -2.65
N SER A 11 13.83 5.11 -2.71
CA SER A 11 12.83 4.07 -2.95
C SER A 11 12.14 3.66 -1.65
N MET A 12 11.04 2.93 -1.78
CA MET A 12 10.27 2.40 -0.65
C MET A 12 10.02 0.91 -0.85
N GLU A 13 10.35 0.11 0.15
CA GLU A 13 9.97 -1.29 0.19
C GLU A 13 8.60 -1.44 0.87
N MET A 14 7.70 -2.10 0.19
CA MET A 14 6.35 -2.35 0.65
C MET A 14 6.11 -3.82 0.94
N ARG A 15 5.44 -4.08 2.06
CA ARG A 15 4.87 -5.37 2.39
C ARG A 15 3.38 -5.18 2.74
N GLU A 16 2.52 -5.72 1.93
CA GLU A 16 1.07 -5.73 2.17
C GLU A 16 0.61 -7.12 2.62
N ASN A 17 -0.10 -7.20 3.73
CA ASN A 17 -0.79 -8.40 4.21
C ASN A 17 -2.29 -8.17 4.09
N ILE A 18 -2.94 -8.92 3.21
CA ILE A 18 -4.36 -8.78 2.87
C ILE A 18 -5.07 -10.07 3.30
N THR A 19 -5.89 -9.95 4.34
CA THR A 19 -6.72 -11.07 4.82
C THR A 19 -8.10 -10.96 4.20
N VAL A 20 -8.55 -12.02 3.54
CA VAL A 20 -9.86 -12.09 2.92
C VAL A 20 -10.64 -13.32 3.38
N LEU A 21 -11.96 -13.17 3.51
CA LEU A 21 -12.89 -14.28 3.69
C LEU A 21 -13.48 -14.66 2.34
N SER A 22 -13.13 -15.84 1.84
CA SER A 22 -13.74 -16.41 0.65
C SER A 22 -14.97 -17.24 1.06
N LEU A 23 -16.10 -16.94 0.47
CA LEU A 23 -17.32 -17.75 0.57
C LEU A 23 -17.48 -18.72 -0.62
N GLY A 24 -16.44 -18.84 -1.47
CA GLY A 24 -16.46 -19.68 -2.66
C GLY A 24 -17.32 -19.14 -3.82
N LYS A 25 -17.87 -17.94 -3.68
CA LYS A 25 -18.72 -17.30 -4.70
C LYS A 25 -17.95 -16.29 -5.54
N GLU A 26 -17.50 -15.21 -4.94
CA GLU A 26 -16.83 -14.10 -5.64
C GLU A 26 -15.31 -14.21 -5.61
N ILE A 27 -14.71 -14.45 -4.45
CA ILE A 27 -13.28 -14.76 -4.31
C ILE A 27 -13.07 -16.24 -4.58
N ARG A 28 -13.06 -16.62 -5.86
CA ARG A 28 -13.01 -18.03 -6.26
C ARG A 28 -11.63 -18.55 -6.59
N ARG A 29 -10.73 -17.70 -7.11
CA ARG A 29 -9.42 -18.11 -7.62
C ARG A 29 -8.26 -17.30 -7.08
N GLY A 30 -8.56 -16.26 -6.31
CA GLY A 30 -7.58 -15.34 -5.75
C GLY A 30 -8.10 -13.92 -5.68
N ILE A 31 -7.19 -12.96 -5.63
CA ILE A 31 -7.50 -11.54 -5.52
C ILE A 31 -6.75 -10.73 -6.56
N PHE A 32 -7.21 -9.50 -6.79
CA PHE A 32 -6.51 -8.50 -7.58
C PHE A 32 -6.03 -7.38 -6.67
N ARG A 33 -4.80 -6.90 -6.90
CA ARG A 33 -4.29 -5.70 -6.27
C ARG A 33 -3.86 -4.71 -7.35
N THR A 34 -4.59 -3.62 -7.44
CA THR A 34 -4.33 -2.55 -8.43
C THR A 34 -3.48 -1.46 -7.79
N LEU A 35 -2.35 -1.15 -8.42
CA LEU A 35 -1.39 -0.14 -8.03
C LEU A 35 -1.39 0.98 -9.07
N PRO A 36 -1.67 2.25 -8.72
CA PRO A 36 -1.72 3.34 -9.67
C PRO A 36 -0.31 3.68 -10.18
N LEU A 37 -0.12 3.79 -11.50
CA LEU A 37 1.16 4.13 -12.14
C LEU A 37 1.39 5.64 -12.27
N SER A 38 0.41 6.43 -11.93
CA SER A 38 0.54 7.89 -11.93
C SER A 38 -0.36 8.50 -10.87
N TRP A 39 0.04 9.65 -10.40
CA TRP A 39 -0.77 10.48 -9.53
C TRP A 39 -0.64 11.96 -9.90
N HIS A 40 -1.65 12.72 -9.56
CA HIS A 40 -1.75 14.14 -9.87
C HIS A 40 -1.52 14.95 -8.62
N ARG A 41 -0.55 15.85 -8.66
CA ARG A 41 -0.35 16.84 -7.61
C ARG A 41 -1.31 18.01 -7.79
N GLN A 42 -1.59 18.75 -6.74
CA GLN A 42 -2.51 19.89 -6.76
C GLN A 42 -2.10 21.01 -7.74
N ASP A 43 -0.81 21.12 -8.05
CA ASP A 43 -0.28 22.05 -9.05
C ASP A 43 -0.45 21.57 -10.52
N GLY A 44 -1.19 20.47 -10.73
CA GLY A 44 -1.45 19.88 -12.04
C GLY A 44 -0.35 19.02 -12.60
N LYS A 45 0.78 18.85 -11.92
CA LYS A 45 1.86 17.97 -12.37
C LYS A 45 1.47 16.51 -12.20
N ILE A 46 1.83 15.69 -13.19
CA ILE A 46 1.63 14.25 -13.19
C ILE A 46 2.96 13.58 -12.91
N PHE A 47 2.96 12.67 -11.94
CA PHE A 47 4.13 11.87 -11.57
C PHE A 47 3.89 10.42 -11.94
N SER A 48 4.91 9.80 -12.54
CA SER A 48 4.92 8.37 -12.82
C SER A 48 5.55 7.63 -11.66
N VAL A 49 4.93 6.53 -11.26
CA VAL A 49 5.39 5.66 -10.18
C VAL A 49 5.82 4.33 -10.76
N ASP A 50 6.96 3.82 -10.31
CA ASP A 50 7.47 2.54 -10.74
C ASP A 50 7.33 1.50 -9.63
N TYR A 51 6.81 0.32 -9.99
CA TYR A 51 6.65 -0.81 -9.10
C TYR A 51 7.41 -2.02 -9.62
N VAL A 52 8.13 -2.68 -8.71
CA VAL A 52 8.79 -3.96 -8.96
C VAL A 52 8.27 -4.98 -7.96
N ILE A 53 7.44 -5.92 -8.40
CA ILE A 53 6.92 -6.98 -7.56
C ILE A 53 8.07 -7.97 -7.25
N LYS A 54 8.33 -8.20 -5.97
CA LYS A 54 9.41 -9.06 -5.48
C LYS A 54 8.91 -10.47 -5.17
N SER A 55 7.79 -10.57 -4.48
CA SER A 55 7.20 -11.87 -4.14
C SER A 55 5.71 -11.74 -3.83
N VAL A 56 5.01 -12.83 -4.05
CA VAL A 56 3.61 -13.00 -3.67
C VAL A 56 3.45 -14.35 -3.00
N SER A 57 2.75 -14.39 -1.87
CA SER A 57 2.44 -15.62 -1.17
C SER A 57 1.00 -15.65 -0.68
N ARG A 58 0.48 -16.85 -0.42
CA ARG A 58 -0.80 -17.10 0.20
C ARG A 58 -0.64 -18.10 1.34
N ASN A 59 -1.09 -17.72 2.53
CA ASN A 59 -0.93 -18.53 3.75
C ASN A 59 0.53 -18.99 3.99
N GLY A 60 1.49 -18.09 3.70
CA GLY A 60 2.93 -18.34 3.87
C GLY A 60 3.61 -19.14 2.75
N LEU A 61 2.86 -19.65 1.77
CA LEU A 61 3.42 -20.39 0.62
C LEU A 61 3.43 -19.53 -0.64
N PRO A 62 4.43 -19.65 -1.52
CA PRO A 62 4.45 -18.94 -2.80
C PRO A 62 3.15 -19.15 -3.58
N GLU A 63 2.58 -18.08 -4.10
CA GLU A 63 1.35 -18.12 -4.89
C GLU A 63 1.61 -17.62 -6.30
N PRO A 64 1.12 -18.31 -7.35
CA PRO A 64 1.20 -17.84 -8.71
C PRO A 64 0.54 -16.47 -8.87
N TYR A 65 1.14 -15.62 -9.67
CA TYR A 65 0.57 -14.33 -10.02
C TYR A 65 0.95 -13.92 -11.45
N SER A 66 0.18 -13.03 -12.02
CA SER A 66 0.48 -12.36 -13.28
C SER A 66 0.32 -10.85 -13.14
N LEU A 67 1.00 -10.12 -13.99
CA LEU A 67 0.98 -8.66 -14.01
C LEU A 67 0.25 -8.19 -15.27
N ASP A 68 -0.74 -7.35 -15.07
CA ASP A 68 -1.46 -6.66 -16.13
C ASP A 68 -1.19 -5.17 -16.01
N ARG A 69 -0.50 -4.61 -17.00
CA ARG A 69 -0.06 -3.21 -16.99
C ARG A 69 -0.82 -2.41 -18.04
N THR A 70 -1.47 -1.37 -17.61
CA THR A 70 -2.08 -0.35 -18.47
C THR A 70 -1.27 0.95 -18.39
N THR A 71 -1.72 2.01 -19.05
CA THR A 71 -1.15 3.35 -18.88
C THR A 71 -1.40 3.97 -17.53
N LYS A 72 -2.42 3.49 -16.78
CA LYS A 72 -2.88 4.09 -15.51
C LYS A 72 -2.53 3.25 -14.28
N ALA A 73 -2.42 1.93 -14.44
CA ALA A 73 -2.28 1.02 -13.31
C ALA A 73 -1.51 -0.25 -13.65
N LEU A 74 -0.88 -0.81 -12.61
CA LEU A 74 -0.36 -2.17 -12.58
C LEU A 74 -1.29 -3.02 -11.72
N THR A 75 -1.93 -4.02 -12.31
CA THR A 75 -2.76 -4.97 -11.56
C THR A 75 -1.98 -6.26 -11.33
N VAL A 76 -1.77 -6.60 -10.08
CA VAL A 76 -1.24 -7.90 -9.65
C VAL A 76 -2.42 -8.84 -9.51
N ARG A 77 -2.53 -9.81 -10.43
CA ARG A 77 -3.54 -10.88 -10.39
C ARG A 77 -2.95 -12.06 -9.63
N ILE A 78 -3.44 -12.33 -8.42
CA ILE A 78 -2.89 -13.32 -7.52
C ILE A 78 -3.79 -14.54 -7.50
N GLY A 79 -3.22 -15.70 -7.79
CA GLY A 79 -3.92 -16.97 -7.88
C GLY A 79 -3.76 -17.64 -9.24
N SER A 80 -4.45 -18.76 -9.44
CA SER A 80 -4.41 -19.54 -10.68
C SER A 80 -5.80 -19.71 -11.27
N ALA A 81 -5.88 -19.67 -12.60
CA ALA A 81 -7.11 -19.93 -13.32
C ALA A 81 -7.63 -21.37 -13.09
N ASP A 82 -6.71 -22.31 -12.86
CA ASP A 82 -7.00 -23.75 -12.76
C ASP A 82 -7.30 -24.21 -11.33
N ARG A 83 -7.18 -23.31 -10.35
CA ARG A 83 -7.36 -23.67 -8.94
C ARG A 83 -8.44 -22.82 -8.29
N THR A 84 -9.49 -23.47 -7.80
CA THR A 84 -10.57 -22.83 -7.05
C THR A 84 -10.27 -22.87 -5.56
N LEU A 85 -10.52 -21.77 -4.89
CA LEU A 85 -10.44 -21.67 -3.43
C LEU A 85 -11.68 -22.29 -2.79
N LYS A 86 -11.50 -23.07 -1.75
CA LYS A 86 -12.59 -23.48 -0.86
C LYS A 86 -13.05 -22.30 0.00
N PRO A 87 -14.28 -22.30 0.54
CA PRO A 87 -14.66 -21.33 1.56
C PRO A 87 -13.66 -21.33 2.73
N GLY A 88 -13.22 -20.16 3.16
CA GLY A 88 -12.23 -20.03 4.23
C GLY A 88 -11.55 -18.66 4.25
N ILE A 89 -10.67 -18.49 5.23
CA ILE A 89 -9.85 -17.27 5.38
C ILE A 89 -8.51 -17.50 4.68
N TYR A 90 -8.09 -16.52 3.91
CA TYR A 90 -6.83 -16.52 3.18
C TYR A 90 -6.04 -15.26 3.46
N ASN A 91 -4.75 -15.43 3.75
CA ASN A 91 -3.81 -14.35 3.99
C ASN A 91 -2.87 -14.25 2.79
N TYR A 92 -2.93 -13.13 2.07
CA TYR A 92 -2.03 -12.83 0.96
C TYR A 92 -0.96 -11.86 1.43
N GLU A 93 0.30 -12.15 1.11
CA GLU A 93 1.40 -11.21 1.29
C GLU A 93 1.94 -10.82 -0.09
N ILE A 94 2.08 -9.52 -0.32
CA ILE A 94 2.69 -8.97 -1.53
C ILE A 94 3.87 -8.11 -1.07
N ARG A 95 5.05 -8.38 -1.62
CA ARG A 95 6.25 -7.56 -1.41
C ARG A 95 6.63 -6.91 -2.73
N TYR A 96 6.86 -5.61 -2.69
CA TYR A 96 7.24 -4.85 -3.87
C TYR A 96 8.05 -3.61 -3.50
N GLN A 97 8.80 -3.12 -4.46
CA GLN A 97 9.54 -1.88 -4.37
C GLN A 97 8.81 -0.80 -5.15
N VAL A 98 8.79 0.40 -4.59
CA VAL A 98 8.20 1.60 -5.20
C VAL A 98 9.30 2.64 -5.40
N SER A 99 9.30 3.27 -6.56
CA SER A 99 10.19 4.39 -6.85
C SER A 99 9.39 5.57 -7.41
N ASN A 100 9.95 6.77 -7.28
CA ASN A 100 9.36 8.01 -7.78
C ASN A 100 7.99 8.37 -7.16
N HIS A 101 7.78 8.04 -5.89
CA HIS A 101 6.49 8.28 -5.21
C HIS A 101 6.50 9.50 -4.27
N PHE A 102 7.59 10.25 -4.22
CA PHE A 102 7.70 11.47 -3.41
C PHE A 102 7.48 12.72 -4.23
N SER A 103 6.69 13.65 -3.68
CA SER A 103 6.71 15.04 -4.10
C SER A 103 7.84 15.75 -3.39
N ARG A 104 8.78 16.29 -4.15
CA ARG A 104 9.83 17.15 -3.61
C ARG A 104 9.40 18.60 -3.69
N PHE A 105 9.43 19.30 -2.57
CA PHE A 105 9.26 20.73 -2.44
C PHE A 105 10.58 21.37 -2.00
N HIS A 106 10.64 22.69 -1.93
CA HIS A 106 11.87 23.41 -1.58
C HIS A 106 12.38 23.04 -0.18
N ASP A 107 11.49 22.93 0.80
CA ASP A 107 11.83 22.77 2.21
C ASP A 107 11.35 21.46 2.84
N TRP A 108 10.67 20.61 2.08
CA TRP A 108 10.09 19.37 2.58
C TRP A 108 9.74 18.41 1.45
N ASP A 109 9.63 17.14 1.80
CA ASP A 109 9.16 16.08 0.92
C ASP A 109 7.81 15.56 1.42
N GLU A 110 6.93 15.17 0.48
CA GLU A 110 5.61 14.62 0.79
C GLU A 110 5.49 13.20 0.26
N LEU A 111 4.99 12.31 1.09
CA LEU A 111 4.46 11.03 0.68
C LEU A 111 2.94 11.08 0.75
N TYR A 112 2.28 11.01 -0.39
CA TYR A 112 0.85 10.73 -0.45
C TYR A 112 0.63 9.25 -0.77
N TRP A 113 0.03 8.50 0.15
CA TRP A 113 -0.13 7.05 0.00
C TRP A 113 -1.58 6.60 0.21
N ASN A 114 -2.14 5.90 -0.79
CA ASN A 114 -3.43 5.24 -0.63
C ASN A 114 -3.23 3.85 -0.02
N VAL A 115 -3.38 3.76 1.29
CA VAL A 115 -3.12 2.57 2.09
C VAL A 115 -3.94 1.36 1.64
N THR A 116 -5.22 1.58 1.42
CA THR A 116 -6.14 0.50 1.08
C THR A 116 -6.16 0.19 -0.41
N GLY A 117 -5.77 1.15 -1.24
CA GLY A 117 -5.97 1.07 -2.68
C GLY A 117 -7.43 1.32 -3.08
N ASN A 118 -7.66 1.27 -4.38
CA ASN A 118 -8.97 1.45 -5.00
C ASN A 118 -9.48 0.11 -5.54
N ASP A 119 -10.73 0.12 -6.03
CA ASP A 119 -11.34 -0.97 -6.81
C ASP A 119 -11.62 -2.27 -6.03
N TRP A 120 -11.72 -2.18 -4.70
CA TRP A 120 -12.23 -3.29 -3.91
C TRP A 120 -13.76 -3.37 -4.01
N SER A 121 -14.27 -4.52 -4.43
CA SER A 121 -15.72 -4.79 -4.50
C SER A 121 -16.33 -5.08 -3.13
N TRP A 122 -15.50 -5.28 -2.10
CA TRP A 122 -15.94 -5.65 -0.75
C TRP A 122 -15.53 -4.60 0.28
N PRO A 123 -16.30 -4.47 1.35
CA PRO A 123 -15.95 -3.55 2.42
C PRO A 123 -14.63 -3.97 3.09
N ILE A 124 -13.84 -2.97 3.47
CA ILE A 124 -12.62 -3.14 4.24
C ILE A 124 -12.96 -2.95 5.71
N GLY A 125 -12.89 -4.01 6.49
CA GLY A 125 -13.23 -3.96 7.92
C GLY A 125 -12.15 -3.28 8.77
N LYS A 126 -10.88 -3.42 8.38
CA LYS A 126 -9.75 -2.83 9.10
C LYS A 126 -8.58 -2.59 8.17
N ALA A 127 -7.94 -1.43 8.31
CA ALA A 127 -6.68 -1.11 7.65
C ALA A 127 -5.66 -0.62 8.68
N ARG A 128 -4.40 -1.01 8.51
CA ARG A 128 -3.26 -0.51 9.28
C ARG A 128 -2.14 -0.19 8.31
N PHE A 129 -1.47 0.92 8.53
CA PHE A 129 -0.27 1.32 7.80
C PHE A 129 0.84 1.65 8.80
N GLN A 130 1.99 1.08 8.60
CA GLN A 130 3.19 1.37 9.36
C GLN A 130 4.24 1.94 8.42
N LEU A 131 4.81 3.06 8.80
CA LEU A 131 5.88 3.73 8.08
C LEU A 131 7.17 3.63 8.88
N VAL A 132 8.23 3.15 8.24
CA VAL A 132 9.58 3.09 8.83
C VAL A 132 10.48 3.99 8.00
N LEU A 133 11.02 5.02 8.63
CA LEU A 133 11.98 5.93 8.02
C LEU A 133 13.38 5.30 8.06
N PRO A 134 14.30 5.70 7.15
CA PRO A 134 15.67 5.23 7.20
C PRO A 134 16.31 5.58 8.54
N ASP A 135 17.18 4.71 9.04
CA ASP A 135 17.93 4.94 10.26
C ASP A 135 18.76 6.25 10.13
N ALA A 136 18.25 7.27 10.71
CA ALA A 136 19.08 8.32 11.25
C ALA A 136 18.78 8.26 12.74
N ALA A 137 19.76 8.40 13.58
CA ALA A 137 19.56 8.56 15.02
C ALA A 137 18.56 9.71 15.25
N GLY A 138 17.27 9.39 15.05
CA GLY A 138 16.19 10.35 15.00
C GLY A 138 15.91 10.80 16.41
N GLN A 139 15.97 12.10 16.63
CA GLN A 139 15.39 12.69 17.81
C GLN A 139 13.87 12.57 17.68
N LEU A 140 13.22 12.05 18.69
CA LEU A 140 11.78 12.09 18.80
C LEU A 140 11.37 13.52 19.18
N ASN A 141 10.28 14.00 18.59
CA ASN A 141 9.65 15.23 19.03
C ASN A 141 8.89 15.01 20.38
N ALA A 142 8.31 16.07 20.93
CA ALA A 142 7.55 16.00 22.18
C ALA A 142 6.37 15.01 22.15
N ASP A 143 5.87 14.67 20.97
CA ASP A 143 4.77 13.72 20.76
C ASP A 143 5.26 12.26 20.57
N GLY A 144 6.54 12.01 20.76
CA GLY A 144 7.14 10.68 20.57
C GLY A 144 7.27 10.25 19.11
N ARG A 145 7.18 11.17 18.14
CA ARG A 145 7.34 10.91 16.71
C ARG A 145 8.72 11.31 16.22
N ASP A 146 9.16 10.73 15.13
CA ASP A 146 10.39 11.15 14.45
C ASP A 146 10.34 12.66 14.13
N ALA A 147 11.32 13.43 14.61
CA ALA A 147 11.37 14.87 14.45
C ALA A 147 11.48 15.35 12.99
N ARG A 148 11.81 14.45 12.07
CA ARG A 148 11.81 14.70 10.62
C ARG A 148 10.40 14.77 10.03
N LEU A 149 9.40 14.20 10.72
CA LEU A 149 8.00 14.26 10.30
C LEU A 149 7.39 15.60 10.72
N ARG A 150 7.06 16.44 9.75
CA ARG A 150 6.36 17.71 10.01
C ARG A 150 4.89 17.48 10.35
N THR A 151 4.21 16.74 9.49
CA THR A 151 2.77 16.49 9.58
C THR A 151 2.46 15.07 9.13
N ILE A 152 1.45 14.49 9.75
CA ILE A 152 0.82 13.25 9.30
C ILE A 152 -0.68 13.52 9.22
N ASP A 153 -1.22 13.49 8.02
CA ASP A 153 -2.65 13.61 7.79
C ASP A 153 -3.20 12.28 7.29
N VAL A 154 -4.32 11.85 7.87
CA VAL A 154 -4.98 10.61 7.47
C VAL A 154 -6.42 10.91 7.08
N TYR A 155 -6.77 10.56 5.87
CA TYR A 155 -8.13 10.70 5.34
C TYR A 155 -8.78 9.34 5.21
N THR A 156 -10.06 9.24 5.57
CA THR A 156 -10.85 8.03 5.46
C THR A 156 -12.12 8.30 4.64
N GLY A 157 -12.71 7.26 4.07
CA GLY A 157 -13.92 7.39 3.26
C GLY A 157 -13.67 7.24 1.76
N ARG A 158 -14.61 7.69 0.96
CA ARG A 158 -14.53 7.67 -0.51
C ARG A 158 -13.52 8.70 -1.01
N GLN A 159 -13.06 8.55 -2.23
CA GLN A 159 -12.17 9.53 -2.87
C GLN A 159 -12.74 10.96 -2.75
N GLY A 160 -11.90 11.88 -2.22
CA GLY A 160 -12.30 13.26 -1.95
C GLY A 160 -12.97 13.50 -0.60
N ALA A 161 -13.27 12.47 0.18
CA ALA A 161 -13.71 12.62 1.57
C ALA A 161 -12.57 13.16 2.44
N LYS A 162 -12.94 13.95 3.45
CA LYS A 162 -12.01 14.53 4.43
C LYS A 162 -12.30 14.00 5.84
N ASP A 163 -12.88 12.81 5.93
CA ASP A 163 -13.17 12.19 7.22
C ASP A 163 -11.89 11.68 7.85
N HIS A 164 -11.78 11.78 9.17
CA HIS A 164 -10.61 11.43 9.96
C HIS A 164 -10.97 10.34 11.00
N HIS A 165 -11.34 9.14 10.51
CA HIS A 165 -11.67 8.00 11.40
C HIS A 165 -10.47 7.07 11.66
N ALA A 166 -9.26 7.59 11.55
CA ALA A 166 -8.04 6.86 11.81
C ALA A 166 -7.36 7.35 13.08
N ILE A 167 -6.64 6.47 13.74
CA ILE A 167 -5.81 6.78 14.91
C ILE A 167 -4.35 6.71 14.46
N ILE A 168 -3.61 7.77 14.74
CA ILE A 168 -2.17 7.82 14.55
C ILE A 168 -1.53 7.42 15.87
N LEU A 169 -0.82 6.29 15.86
CA LEU A 169 -0.08 5.82 17.02
C LEU A 169 1.38 6.26 16.89
N PRO A 170 2.02 6.74 17.97
CA PRO A 170 3.46 6.92 17.99
C PRO A 170 4.15 5.57 17.81
N ASP A 171 5.38 5.57 17.33
CA ASP A 171 6.19 4.36 17.27
C ASP A 171 6.42 3.83 18.69
N GLY A 172 6.19 2.52 18.83
CA GLY A 172 6.55 1.76 20.02
C GLY A 172 7.83 0.96 19.74
#